data_8a24e848b6ec98f36b07cbf3a3bcedae
#
_entry.id   8a24e848b6ec98f36b07cbf3a3bcedae
#
_cell.length_a   1.000
_cell.length_b   1.000
_cell.length_c   1.000
_cell.angle_alpha   90.00
_cell.angle_beta   90.00
_cell.angle_gamma   90.00
#
_symmetry.space_group_name_H-M   'P 1'
#
loop_
_entity.id
_entity.type
_entity.pdbx_description
1 polymer ?
#
loop_
_entity_poly.entity_id
_entity_poly.type
_entity_poly.pdbx_seq_one_letter_code
_entity_poly.pdbx_strand_id
1 'polypeptide(L)'
;MSSVLTDQMVPDDVGATTSGDPQGAVSGGVAIQSPHPSSVSPAPEQFGLGDTTLPPVVVGDTLFEDPGYVSFDIYETAAVQSAIVASCPHAGRGYPAGMLAMAAQPVEALRGLEDFGVDCLLPGLAAVGIPTLVNRVARAFLDVNRDASALDSAMFDGPVKAAKPCHHVRAGYGLIPKLTAARKPIYSNRLDAA
;
A
#
# COMPACT_ATOMS: atom_id res chain seq x y z
N MET A 1 7.93 -13.33 -57.17
CA MET A 1 8.13 -14.75 -56.88
C MET A 1 7.69 -14.91 -55.46
N SER A 2 6.44 -15.10 -55.21
CA SER A 2 5.58 -16.29 -55.32
C SER A 2 5.92 -17.33 -54.29
N SER A 3 4.92 -17.58 -53.55
CA SER A 3 4.38 -18.83 -52.98
C SER A 3 4.64 -19.00 -51.51
N VAL A 4 3.74 -19.56 -50.68
CA VAL A 4 2.36 -20.05 -50.77
C VAL A 4 1.93 -20.32 -49.35
N LEU A 5 0.68 -20.06 -49.06
CA LEU A 5 -0.08 -20.52 -47.89
C LEU A 5 -0.06 -22.06 -47.77
N THR A 6 -0.05 -22.57 -46.56
CA THR A 6 -0.71 -23.85 -46.30
C THR A 6 -1.50 -23.78 -44.99
N ASP A 7 -2.77 -23.88 -45.17
CA ASP A 7 -3.89 -24.15 -44.29
C ASP A 7 -3.83 -25.61 -43.85
N GLN A 8 -4.04 -25.90 -42.57
CA GLN A 8 -4.43 -27.24 -42.09
C GLN A 8 -5.35 -27.13 -40.88
N MET A 9 -6.53 -27.27 -41.10
CA MET A 9 -7.74 -27.93 -40.59
C MET A 9 -7.60 -28.64 -39.26
N VAL A 10 -8.56 -28.30 -38.39
CA VAL A 10 -9.03 -29.01 -37.20
C VAL A 10 -9.84 -30.27 -37.60
N PRO A 11 -9.88 -31.28 -36.80
CA PRO A 11 -11.12 -32.07 -36.65
C PRO A 11 -11.70 -32.05 -35.26
N ASP A 12 -12.99 -31.77 -35.21
CA ASP A 12 -13.90 -32.09 -34.13
C ASP A 12 -13.92 -33.60 -33.87
N ASP A 13 -13.95 -34.02 -32.61
CA ASP A 13 -14.58 -35.28 -32.25
C ASP A 13 -15.40 -35.17 -30.97
N VAL A 14 -16.63 -35.58 -31.11
CA VAL A 14 -17.70 -35.58 -30.12
C VAL A 14 -17.77 -36.99 -29.54
N GLY A 15 -17.69 -37.09 -28.24
CA GLY A 15 -17.89 -38.40 -27.56
C GLY A 15 -18.47 -38.24 -26.17
N ALA A 16 -19.76 -38.40 -26.07
CA ALA A 16 -20.52 -38.46 -24.82
C ALA A 16 -20.46 -39.83 -24.14
N THR A 17 -20.85 -39.83 -22.88
CA THR A 17 -21.27 -40.90 -21.93
C THR A 17 -20.20 -41.19 -20.88
N THR A 18 -20.45 -41.30 -19.57
CA THR A 18 -21.57 -41.78 -18.75
C THR A 18 -21.29 -41.42 -17.27
N SER A 19 -22.37 -41.18 -16.57
CA SER A 19 -22.67 -41.31 -15.14
C SER A 19 -21.65 -42.02 -14.22
N GLY A 20 -21.40 -41.42 -13.06
CA GLY A 20 -20.80 -42.10 -11.92
C GLY A 20 -20.56 -41.16 -10.76
N ASP A 21 -21.58 -40.93 -9.92
CA ASP A 21 -21.36 -40.50 -8.55
C ASP A 21 -20.62 -41.60 -7.77
N PRO A 22 -19.70 -41.27 -6.93
CA PRO A 22 -19.96 -41.53 -5.52
C PRO A 22 -19.51 -40.35 -4.59
N GLN A 23 -20.39 -40.15 -3.62
CA GLN A 23 -20.22 -39.48 -2.38
C GLN A 23 -18.82 -39.70 -1.74
N GLY A 24 -18.17 -38.61 -1.35
CA GLY A 24 -16.99 -38.62 -0.52
C GLY A 24 -16.81 -37.23 0.10
N ALA A 25 -17.55 -36.95 1.16
CA ALA A 25 -17.37 -35.79 1.99
C ALA A 25 -16.01 -35.89 2.68
N VAL A 26 -15.11 -34.97 2.36
CA VAL A 26 -14.00 -34.61 3.21
C VAL A 26 -14.09 -33.12 3.49
N SER A 27 -14.80 -32.80 4.58
CA SER A 27 -14.73 -31.49 5.22
C SER A 27 -13.34 -31.33 5.84
N GLY A 28 -12.53 -30.53 5.19
CA GLY A 28 -11.24 -30.05 5.69
C GLY A 28 -11.14 -28.56 5.42
N GLY A 29 -12.11 -27.81 5.91
CA GLY A 29 -12.01 -26.36 5.93
C GLY A 29 -10.92 -25.96 6.92
N VAL A 30 -9.72 -25.63 6.41
CA VAL A 30 -8.75 -24.87 7.17
C VAL A 30 -9.37 -23.49 7.35
N ALA A 31 -9.96 -23.26 8.52
CA ALA A 31 -10.33 -21.94 8.97
C ALA A 31 -9.03 -21.16 9.14
N ILE A 32 -8.73 -20.28 8.19
CA ILE A 32 -7.74 -19.23 8.39
C ILE A 32 -8.36 -18.29 9.43
N GLN A 33 -8.07 -18.55 10.69
CA GLN A 33 -8.35 -17.60 11.76
C GLN A 33 -7.46 -16.41 11.53
N SER A 34 -8.06 -15.30 11.11
CA SER A 34 -7.42 -13.99 11.11
C SER A 34 -7.10 -13.62 12.56
N PRO A 35 -5.84 -13.39 12.92
CA PRO A 35 -5.50 -12.90 14.24
C PRO A 35 -5.62 -11.37 14.24
N HIS A 36 -6.85 -10.88 14.22
CA HIS A 36 -7.07 -9.45 14.45
C HIS A 36 -8.01 -9.29 15.65
N PRO A 37 -7.53 -8.74 16.76
CA PRO A 37 -8.43 -8.13 17.70
C PRO A 37 -9.19 -7.04 16.94
N SER A 38 -10.51 -7.06 17.04
CA SER A 38 -11.38 -6.01 16.52
C SER A 38 -11.06 -4.70 17.23
N SER A 39 -10.00 -4.02 16.82
CA SER A 39 -9.81 -2.62 17.12
C SER A 39 -10.73 -1.86 16.17
N VAL A 40 -12.01 -1.76 16.57
CA VAL A 40 -12.87 -0.71 16.02
C VAL A 40 -12.14 0.58 16.34
N SER A 41 -11.49 1.17 15.33
CA SER A 41 -11.00 2.54 15.45
C SER A 41 -12.16 3.38 15.97
N PRO A 42 -11.95 4.20 17.01
CA PRO A 42 -13.01 5.06 17.51
C PRO A 42 -13.53 5.86 16.30
N ALA A 43 -14.85 5.95 16.20
CA ALA A 43 -15.50 6.78 15.18
C ALA A 43 -14.79 8.13 15.14
N PRO A 44 -14.50 8.69 13.95
CA PRO A 44 -13.82 9.96 13.85
C PRO A 44 -14.62 10.98 14.67
N GLU A 45 -14.04 11.44 15.78
CA GLU A 45 -14.60 12.58 16.50
C GLU A 45 -14.73 13.69 15.48
N GLN A 46 -15.92 14.29 15.41
CA GLN A 46 -16.28 15.30 14.45
C GLN A 46 -15.25 16.43 14.53
N PHE A 47 -14.34 16.47 13.56
CA PHE A 47 -13.45 17.61 13.40
C PHE A 47 -14.32 18.81 13.03
N GLY A 48 -14.57 19.69 13.99
CA GLY A 48 -15.20 20.97 13.73
C GLY A 48 -14.32 21.74 12.73
N LEU A 49 -14.96 22.40 11.75
CA LEU A 49 -14.31 23.20 10.70
C LEU A 49 -13.51 24.42 11.25
N GLY A 50 -13.05 24.39 12.50
CA GLY A 50 -12.36 25.48 13.17
C GLY A 50 -10.98 25.13 13.73
N ASP A 51 -10.57 23.87 13.76
CA ASP A 51 -9.25 23.50 14.27
C ASP A 51 -8.27 23.32 13.12
N THR A 52 -7.44 24.36 12.91
CA THR A 52 -6.33 24.35 11.93
C THR A 52 -5.07 23.69 12.46
N THR A 53 -5.10 23.09 13.66
CA THR A 53 -3.96 22.34 14.18
C THR A 53 -3.77 21.08 13.35
N LEU A 54 -2.56 20.91 12.82
CA LEU A 54 -2.20 19.67 12.11
C LEU A 54 -2.33 18.50 13.09
N PRO A 55 -2.98 17.38 12.68
CA PRO A 55 -3.02 16.20 13.52
C PRO A 55 -1.59 15.81 13.93
N PRO A 56 -1.42 15.26 15.14
CA PRO A 56 -0.10 14.95 15.66
C PRO A 56 0.64 13.97 14.76
N VAL A 57 1.94 14.19 14.58
CA VAL A 57 2.83 13.21 13.98
C VAL A 57 3.04 12.10 14.99
N VAL A 58 2.73 10.87 14.63
CA VAL A 58 3.05 9.71 15.45
C VAL A 58 4.51 9.35 15.15
N VAL A 59 5.39 9.65 16.10
CA VAL A 59 6.79 9.21 16.07
C VAL A 59 6.90 8.05 17.04
N GLY A 60 7.18 6.85 16.52
CA GLY A 60 7.37 5.66 17.34
C GLY A 60 8.78 5.12 17.15
N ASP A 61 9.46 4.79 18.26
CA ASP A 61 10.79 4.18 18.21
C ASP A 61 10.78 2.78 17.59
N THR A 62 9.61 2.16 17.48
CA THR A 62 9.42 0.76 17.08
C THR A 62 8.16 0.55 16.26
N LEU A 63 7.89 1.43 15.28
CA LEU A 63 6.65 1.35 14.47
C LEU A 63 6.40 -0.05 13.88
N PHE A 64 7.44 -0.84 13.60
CA PHE A 64 7.32 -2.19 13.05
C PHE A 64 7.61 -3.29 14.07
N GLU A 65 8.16 -2.97 15.25
CA GLU A 65 8.45 -3.90 16.34
C GLU A 65 7.36 -3.88 17.41
N ASP A 66 6.53 -2.81 17.46
CA ASP A 66 5.37 -2.75 18.31
C ASP A 66 4.24 -3.63 17.73
N PRO A 67 3.89 -4.76 18.36
CA PRO A 67 2.80 -5.61 17.88
C PRO A 67 1.42 -4.91 17.92
N GLY A 68 1.31 -3.77 18.60
CA GLY A 68 0.12 -2.92 18.62
C GLY A 68 0.06 -1.88 17.50
N TYR A 69 1.16 -1.68 16.75
CA TYR A 69 1.14 -0.70 15.66
C TYR A 69 0.39 -1.23 14.43
N VAL A 70 -0.67 -0.52 14.06
CA VAL A 70 -1.44 -0.81 12.86
C VAL A 70 -0.94 0.08 11.73
N SER A 71 -0.31 -0.52 10.71
CA SER A 71 0.24 0.20 9.55
C SER A 71 -0.82 0.67 8.54
N PHE A 72 -2.05 0.18 8.67
CA PHE A 72 -3.19 0.59 7.84
C PHE A 72 -4.51 0.36 8.57
N ASP A 73 -5.54 1.13 8.21
CA ASP A 73 -6.93 0.88 8.61
C ASP A 73 -7.73 0.33 7.45
N ILE A 74 -8.65 -0.57 7.75
CA ILE A 74 -9.67 -1.03 6.81
C ILE A 74 -11.02 -0.60 7.35
N TYR A 75 -11.75 0.20 6.58
CA TYR A 75 -13.15 0.52 6.83
C TYR A 75 -13.98 -0.48 6.03
N GLU A 76 -14.46 -1.50 6.73
CA GLU A 76 -15.33 -2.53 6.17
C GLU A 76 -16.76 -2.00 6.00
N THR A 77 -17.50 -2.60 5.10
CA THR A 77 -18.91 -2.31 4.88
C THR A 77 -19.77 -3.46 5.38
N ALA A 78 -20.96 -3.18 5.90
CA ALA A 78 -21.92 -4.24 6.31
C ALA A 78 -22.37 -5.08 5.11
N ALA A 79 -22.39 -4.51 3.91
CA ALA A 79 -22.60 -5.18 2.64
C ALA A 79 -21.87 -4.44 1.53
N VAL A 80 -21.08 -5.16 0.74
CA VAL A 80 -20.43 -4.61 -0.45
C VAL A 80 -21.50 -4.37 -1.52
N GLN A 81 -21.75 -3.10 -1.83
CA GLN A 81 -22.74 -2.69 -2.84
C GLN A 81 -22.10 -2.14 -4.12
N SER A 82 -20.78 -2.14 -4.18
CA SER A 82 -20.01 -1.58 -5.30
C SER A 82 -18.85 -2.50 -5.67
N ALA A 83 -18.50 -2.53 -6.94
CA ALA A 83 -17.24 -3.12 -7.41
C ALA A 83 -16.02 -2.21 -7.19
N ILE A 84 -16.21 -1.07 -6.52
CA ILE A 84 -15.16 -0.08 -6.23
C ILE A 84 -14.60 -0.36 -4.83
N VAL A 85 -13.28 -0.28 -4.72
CA VAL A 85 -12.54 -0.21 -3.45
C VAL A 85 -11.80 1.12 -3.43
N ALA A 86 -11.88 1.86 -2.33
CA ALA A 86 -11.12 3.09 -2.14
C ALA A 86 -9.80 2.81 -1.43
N SER A 87 -8.74 3.54 -1.80
CA SER A 87 -7.45 3.45 -1.15
C SER A 87 -6.86 4.85 -0.93
N CYS A 88 -6.36 5.09 0.29
CA CYS A 88 -5.65 6.30 0.67
C CYS A 88 -4.20 5.94 1.04
N PRO A 89 -3.28 5.91 0.06
CA PRO A 89 -1.92 5.43 0.28
C PRO A 89 -1.00 6.46 0.97
N HIS A 90 -1.34 7.74 0.99
CA HIS A 90 -0.39 8.81 1.31
C HIS A 90 -0.81 9.73 2.46
N ALA A 91 -1.89 9.42 3.19
CA ALA A 91 -2.30 10.21 4.36
C ALA A 91 -1.60 9.79 5.66
N GLY A 92 -0.77 8.76 5.61
CA GLY A 92 -0.07 8.22 6.77
C GLY A 92 0.92 9.19 7.38
N ARG A 93 0.98 9.21 8.74
CA ARG A 93 1.81 10.10 9.55
C ARG A 93 2.73 9.33 10.52
N GLY A 94 2.82 8.00 10.35
CA GLY A 94 3.73 7.17 11.12
C GLY A 94 5.16 7.26 10.58
N TYR A 95 6.05 7.90 11.33
CA TYR A 95 7.46 8.04 11.00
C TYR A 95 8.30 7.14 11.89
N PRO A 96 9.00 6.11 11.34
CA PRO A 96 9.94 5.31 12.11
C PRO A 96 11.05 6.18 12.69
N ALA A 97 11.39 5.99 13.97
CA ALA A 97 12.46 6.74 14.61
C ALA A 97 13.81 6.56 13.91
N GLY A 98 14.11 5.34 13.45
CA GLY A 98 15.30 5.05 12.65
C GLY A 98 15.37 5.88 11.35
N MET A 99 14.24 6.09 10.68
CA MET A 99 14.18 7.01 9.52
C MET A 99 14.48 8.44 9.93
N LEU A 100 13.87 8.93 11.01
CA LEU A 100 14.07 10.31 11.46
C LEU A 100 15.51 10.56 11.91
N ALA A 101 16.16 9.57 12.51
CA ALA A 101 17.58 9.64 12.87
C ALA A 101 18.50 9.78 11.65
N MET A 102 18.11 9.27 10.49
CA MET A 102 18.85 9.39 9.23
C MET A 102 18.41 10.58 8.38
N ALA A 103 17.34 11.28 8.78
CA ALA A 103 16.78 12.35 7.98
C ALA A 103 17.70 13.59 7.94
N ALA A 104 17.86 14.18 6.74
CA ALA A 104 18.53 15.43 6.51
C ALA A 104 17.61 16.64 6.70
N GLN A 105 16.30 16.40 6.86
CA GLN A 105 15.28 17.43 6.97
C GLN A 105 14.43 17.22 8.22
N PRO A 106 13.91 18.30 8.81
CA PRO A 106 12.96 18.16 9.92
C PRO A 106 11.66 17.52 9.45
N VAL A 107 10.91 16.91 10.39
CA VAL A 107 9.69 16.17 10.11
C VAL A 107 8.63 17.01 9.39
N GLU A 108 8.56 18.31 9.67
CA GLU A 108 7.65 19.26 9.04
C GLU A 108 7.89 19.36 7.52
N ALA A 109 9.15 19.27 7.10
CA ALA A 109 9.50 19.24 5.67
C ALA A 109 9.19 17.91 5.01
N LEU A 110 9.27 16.79 5.76
CA LEU A 110 8.90 15.46 5.28
C LEU A 110 7.39 15.36 5.08
N ARG A 111 6.60 16.00 5.94
CA ARG A 111 5.14 16.07 5.86
C ARG A 111 4.62 16.70 4.57
N GLY A 112 5.45 17.46 3.87
CA GLY A 112 5.10 17.98 2.55
C GLY A 112 4.82 16.91 1.49
N LEU A 113 5.10 15.62 1.77
CA LEU A 113 4.74 14.48 0.92
C LEU A 113 3.42 13.82 1.32
N GLU A 114 2.81 14.20 2.44
CA GLU A 114 1.52 13.68 2.88
C GLU A 114 0.38 14.27 2.03
N ASP A 115 -0.61 13.44 1.71
CA ASP A 115 -1.91 13.90 1.21
C ASP A 115 -2.76 14.27 2.43
N PHE A 116 -2.50 15.46 2.98
CA PHE A 116 -3.03 15.92 4.27
C PHE A 116 -4.57 15.92 4.30
N GLY A 117 -5.15 15.26 5.32
CA GLY A 117 -6.57 15.26 5.58
C GLY A 117 -7.43 14.41 4.64
N VAL A 118 -6.85 13.77 3.63
CA VAL A 118 -7.59 12.91 2.70
C VAL A 118 -8.21 11.72 3.42
N ASP A 119 -7.54 11.18 4.44
CA ASP A 119 -8.07 10.11 5.29
C ASP A 119 -9.38 10.48 6.00
N CYS A 120 -9.60 11.76 6.31
CA CYS A 120 -10.82 12.24 6.95
C CYS A 120 -12.04 12.26 5.99
N LEU A 121 -11.81 12.22 4.68
CA LEU A 121 -12.87 12.24 3.66
C LEU A 121 -13.45 10.86 3.37
N LEU A 122 -12.75 9.79 3.73
CA LEU A 122 -13.03 8.44 3.25
C LEU A 122 -13.99 7.61 4.12
N PRO A 123 -14.11 7.81 5.45
CA PRO A 123 -14.96 6.94 6.28
C PRO A 123 -16.42 6.89 5.81
N GLY A 124 -16.93 7.98 5.18
CA GLY A 124 -18.26 8.02 4.59
C GLY A 124 -18.48 7.04 3.43
N LEU A 125 -17.41 6.60 2.77
CA LEU A 125 -17.51 5.63 1.67
C LEU A 125 -17.93 4.24 2.15
N ALA A 126 -17.45 3.83 3.33
CA ALA A 126 -17.86 2.56 3.93
C ALA A 126 -19.36 2.53 4.23
N ALA A 127 -19.95 3.67 4.62
CA ALA A 127 -21.38 3.78 4.88
C ALA A 127 -22.24 3.60 3.61
N VAL A 128 -21.68 3.87 2.43
CA VAL A 128 -22.36 3.67 1.13
C VAL A 128 -21.89 2.41 0.39
N GLY A 129 -21.30 1.44 1.12
CA GLY A 129 -20.96 0.13 0.58
C GLY A 129 -19.64 0.05 -0.20
N ILE A 130 -18.73 1.02 -0.02
CA ILE A 130 -17.40 1.05 -0.66
C ILE A 130 -16.33 0.76 0.41
N PRO A 131 -15.73 -0.44 0.43
CA PRO A 131 -14.63 -0.74 1.33
C PRO A 131 -13.46 0.21 1.11
N THR A 132 -12.83 0.65 2.19
CA THR A 132 -11.77 1.66 2.13
C THR A 132 -10.55 1.22 2.93
N LEU A 133 -9.36 1.35 2.33
CA LEU A 133 -8.07 1.11 2.97
C LEU A 133 -7.31 2.43 3.12
N VAL A 134 -6.82 2.71 4.32
CA VAL A 134 -6.01 3.90 4.63
C VAL A 134 -4.66 3.48 5.17
N ASN A 135 -3.58 3.84 4.48
CA ASN A 135 -2.22 3.63 4.95
C ASN A 135 -1.89 4.63 6.07
N ARG A 136 -1.26 4.14 7.15
CA ARG A 136 -0.83 4.94 8.31
C ARG A 136 0.66 5.28 8.31
N VAL A 137 1.44 4.59 7.50
CA VAL A 137 2.89 4.84 7.37
C VAL A 137 3.13 6.08 6.51
N ALA A 138 4.05 6.93 6.94
CA ALA A 138 4.37 8.16 6.22
C ALA A 138 4.95 7.87 4.82
N ARG A 139 4.42 8.54 3.81
CA ARG A 139 4.90 8.43 2.43
C ARG A 139 6.38 8.76 2.28
N ALA A 140 6.91 9.68 3.09
CA ALA A 140 8.33 10.02 3.07
C ALA A 140 9.24 8.84 3.43
N PHE A 141 8.72 7.86 4.19
CA PHE A 141 9.42 6.62 4.50
C PHE A 141 9.20 5.55 3.42
N LEU A 142 7.94 5.31 3.04
CA LEU A 142 7.58 4.29 2.09
C LEU A 142 6.35 4.72 1.26
N ASP A 143 6.51 4.85 -0.05
CA ASP A 143 5.39 5.10 -0.97
C ASP A 143 4.75 3.77 -1.39
N VAL A 144 3.71 3.34 -0.66
CA VAL A 144 2.98 2.09 -0.92
C VAL A 144 2.23 2.08 -2.26
N ASN A 145 2.17 3.21 -2.96
CA ASN A 145 1.62 3.34 -4.30
C ASN A 145 2.72 3.30 -5.38
N ARG A 146 3.78 2.52 -5.12
CA ARG A 146 4.87 2.28 -6.06
C ARG A 146 5.14 0.78 -6.19
N ASP A 147 5.69 0.39 -7.32
CA ASP A 147 6.21 -0.97 -7.50
C ASP A 147 7.32 -1.27 -6.49
N ALA A 148 7.32 -2.47 -5.90
CA ALA A 148 8.31 -2.88 -4.90
C ALA A 148 9.76 -2.84 -5.41
N SER A 149 9.97 -2.89 -6.72
CA SER A 149 11.28 -2.78 -7.38
C SER A 149 11.63 -1.35 -7.83
N ALA A 150 10.73 -0.36 -7.60
CA ALA A 150 10.94 1.04 -7.98
C ALA A 150 11.91 1.74 -7.00
N LEU A 151 13.11 1.21 -6.87
CA LEU A 151 14.19 1.70 -6.02
C LEU A 151 15.23 2.48 -6.82
N ASP A 152 15.78 3.55 -6.24
CA ASP A 152 16.98 4.21 -6.74
C ASP A 152 18.20 3.54 -6.12
N SER A 153 18.88 2.67 -6.86
CA SER A 153 20.05 1.94 -6.38
C SER A 153 21.19 2.86 -5.89
N ALA A 154 21.23 4.11 -6.36
CA ALA A 154 22.21 5.08 -5.90
C ALA A 154 21.98 5.55 -4.46
N MET A 155 20.80 5.28 -3.88
CA MET A 155 20.51 5.59 -2.47
C MET A 155 21.09 4.59 -1.49
N PHE A 156 21.62 3.45 -1.94
CA PHE A 156 22.01 2.34 -1.07
C PHE A 156 23.51 2.07 -1.09
N ASP A 157 24.04 1.68 0.07
CA ASP A 157 25.34 1.08 0.21
C ASP A 157 25.20 -0.44 0.12
N GLY A 158 25.57 -0.98 -1.03
CA GLY A 158 25.40 -2.39 -1.37
C GLY A 158 24.37 -2.63 -2.48
N PRO A 159 24.25 -3.87 -2.94
CA PRO A 159 23.37 -4.23 -4.04
C PRO A 159 21.92 -4.31 -3.58
N VAL A 160 21.02 -3.65 -4.32
CA VAL A 160 19.57 -3.77 -4.14
C VAL A 160 18.93 -4.31 -5.41
N LYS A 161 17.87 -5.10 -5.25
CA LYS A 161 17.08 -5.59 -6.39
C LYS A 161 16.15 -4.49 -6.88
N ALA A 162 16.69 -3.60 -7.72
CA ALA A 162 15.93 -2.52 -8.35
C ALA A 162 15.56 -2.87 -9.80
N ALA A 163 14.39 -2.45 -10.24
CA ALA A 163 14.02 -2.49 -11.65
C ALA A 163 14.74 -1.38 -12.44
N LYS A 164 14.61 -1.42 -13.77
CA LYS A 164 15.06 -0.30 -14.60
C LYS A 164 14.35 0.98 -14.15
N PRO A 165 15.08 2.07 -13.85
CA PRO A 165 14.50 3.28 -13.28
C PRO A 165 13.37 3.85 -14.16
N CYS A 166 12.16 3.93 -13.59
CA CYS A 166 11.03 4.61 -14.20
C CYS A 166 11.12 6.13 -13.98
N HIS A 167 10.19 6.90 -14.52
CA HIS A 167 10.21 8.36 -14.40
C HIS A 167 10.08 8.83 -12.93
N HIS A 168 9.31 8.12 -12.09
CA HIS A 168 9.17 8.44 -10.68
C HIS A 168 10.50 8.29 -9.93
N VAL A 169 11.23 7.18 -10.15
CA VAL A 169 12.55 6.95 -9.56
C VAL A 169 13.52 8.05 -9.99
N ARG A 170 13.57 8.37 -11.30
CA ARG A 170 14.41 9.47 -11.80
C ARG A 170 14.04 10.83 -11.23
N ALA A 171 12.76 11.05 -10.93
CA ALA A 171 12.28 12.27 -10.29
C ALA A 171 12.55 12.32 -8.77
N GLY A 172 13.02 11.23 -8.16
CA GLY A 172 13.29 11.13 -6.74
C GLY A 172 12.12 10.67 -5.89
N TYR A 173 11.09 10.05 -6.50
CA TYR A 173 9.85 9.60 -5.86
C TYR A 173 9.58 8.12 -6.16
N GLY A 174 10.58 7.27 -5.94
CA GLY A 174 10.46 5.81 -6.01
C GLY A 174 9.69 5.23 -4.82
N LEU A 175 9.83 3.92 -4.61
CA LEU A 175 9.27 3.21 -3.44
C LEU A 175 9.74 3.85 -2.12
N ILE A 176 11.04 4.13 -2.02
CA ILE A 176 11.64 4.96 -0.97
C ILE A 176 11.90 6.33 -1.58
N PRO A 177 11.17 7.38 -1.18
CA PRO A 177 11.38 8.71 -1.70
C PRO A 177 12.76 9.27 -1.31
N LYS A 178 13.42 9.91 -2.25
CA LYS A 178 14.74 10.54 -2.09
C LYS A 178 14.64 12.01 -1.74
N LEU A 179 13.56 12.67 -2.19
CA LEU A 179 13.38 14.10 -2.12
C LEU A 179 12.08 14.48 -1.42
N THR A 180 12.10 15.55 -0.64
CA THR A 180 10.89 16.22 -0.13
C THR A 180 10.13 16.91 -1.26
N ALA A 181 8.91 17.40 -0.99
CA ALA A 181 8.16 18.23 -1.92
C ALA A 181 8.94 19.49 -2.38
N ALA A 182 9.76 20.06 -1.50
CA ALA A 182 10.67 21.18 -1.82
C ALA A 182 11.96 20.73 -2.53
N ARG A 183 12.04 19.48 -2.97
CA ARG A 183 13.18 18.88 -3.69
C ARG A 183 14.49 18.89 -2.91
N LYS A 184 14.42 18.81 -1.59
CA LYS A 184 15.59 18.65 -0.70
C LYS A 184 15.79 17.17 -0.41
N PRO A 185 17.04 16.69 -0.25
CA PRO A 185 17.30 15.30 0.14
C PRO A 185 16.59 14.95 1.45
N ILE A 186 15.95 13.79 1.50
CA ILE A 186 15.31 13.26 2.73
C ILE A 186 16.38 12.69 3.67
N TYR A 187 17.34 11.95 3.13
CA TYR A 187 18.36 11.24 3.91
C TYR A 187 19.72 11.97 3.85
N SER A 188 20.43 11.98 4.99
CA SER A 188 21.76 12.57 5.13
C SER A 188 22.85 11.73 4.46
N ASN A 189 22.67 10.41 4.47
CA ASN A 189 23.62 9.42 3.95
C ASN A 189 22.89 8.41 3.07
N ARG A 190 23.66 7.50 2.46
CA ARG A 190 23.10 6.33 1.78
C ARG A 190 22.52 5.38 2.83
N LEU A 191 21.53 4.61 2.39
CA LEU A 191 20.87 3.62 3.22
C LEU A 191 21.62 2.29 3.15
N ASP A 192 21.62 1.51 4.22
CA ASP A 192 22.14 0.16 4.20
C ASP A 192 21.18 -0.73 3.40
N ALA A 193 21.74 -1.62 2.58
CA ALA A 193 21.00 -2.57 1.76
C ALA A 193 20.81 -3.93 2.46
N ALA A 194 21.29 -4.10 3.72
CA ALA A 194 21.24 -5.34 4.48
C ALA A 194 19.84 -5.69 4.97
#